data_d2e3cbdcf57c41ed8f3bad99ab242e95
#
_entry.id   d2e3cbdcf57c41ed8f3bad99ab242e95
#
_cell.length_a   1.000
_cell.length_b   1.000
_cell.length_c   1.000
_cell.angle_alpha   90.00
_cell.angle_beta   90.00
_cell.angle_gamma   90.00
#
_symmetry.space_group_name_H-M   'P 1'
#
loop_
_entity.id
_entity.type
_entity.pdbx_description
1 polymer ?
#
loop_
_entity_poly.entity_id
_entity_poly.type
_entity_poly.pdbx_seq_one_letter_code
_entity_poly.pdbx_strand_id
1 'polypeptide(L)'
;SDNQRHLISEKLGIPLNKIGITYNGWEHMKNVTPDESIFDKMPGVKKGEYFYALGSLAKHKNFKWIREVARRSPDKTFVVAGGKDLRAFGDDAEAKDTHNVFYPGYVSDAENAALMKHCKLFLHPAVFEGFGIPPLEALALGAPVALANATCLPELYGDTARYFDPYDYDTDLDKLAAQPVAAP
;
A
#
# COMPACT_ATOMS: atom_id res chain seq x y z
N SER A 1 -17.74 1.85 2.97
CA SER A 1 -17.61 0.89 4.08
C SER A 1 -18.57 1.22 5.21
N ASP A 2 -18.84 0.25 6.05
CA ASP A 2 -19.70 0.44 7.22
C ASP A 2 -19.00 1.36 8.25
N ASN A 3 -17.71 1.23 8.39
CA ASN A 3 -16.89 2.15 9.18
C ASN A 3 -17.11 3.62 8.76
N GLN A 4 -17.07 3.92 7.46
CA GLN A 4 -17.30 5.27 6.94
C GLN A 4 -18.76 5.72 7.12
N ARG A 5 -19.73 4.80 6.98
CA ARG A 5 -21.14 5.09 7.22
C ARG A 5 -21.38 5.57 8.66
N HIS A 6 -20.79 4.88 9.65
CA HIS A 6 -20.88 5.28 11.06
C HIS A 6 -20.22 6.64 11.32
N LEU A 7 -19.03 6.87 10.74
CA LEU A 7 -18.33 8.14 10.88
C LEU A 7 -19.14 9.32 10.30
N ILE A 8 -19.74 9.14 9.11
CA ILE A 8 -20.60 10.15 8.47
C ILE A 8 -21.84 10.41 9.35
N SER A 9 -22.48 9.35 9.84
CA SER A 9 -23.63 9.47 10.73
C SER A 9 -23.29 10.29 11.99
N GLU A 10 -22.20 9.97 12.65
CA GLU A 10 -21.73 10.65 13.84
C GLU A 10 -21.38 12.13 13.58
N LYS A 11 -20.62 12.39 12.52
CA LYS A 11 -20.11 13.75 12.22
C LYS A 11 -21.18 14.69 11.69
N LEU A 12 -22.12 14.18 10.92
CA LEU A 12 -23.15 15.00 10.24
C LEU A 12 -24.55 14.84 10.84
N GLY A 13 -24.76 13.98 11.84
CA GLY A 13 -26.06 13.76 12.46
C GLY A 13 -27.07 13.07 11.52
N ILE A 14 -26.59 12.39 10.45
CA ILE A 14 -27.46 11.71 9.49
C ILE A 14 -27.77 10.30 10.02
N PRO A 15 -29.04 9.89 10.13
CA PRO A 15 -29.39 8.55 10.57
C PRO A 15 -28.78 7.46 9.67
N LEU A 16 -28.25 6.39 10.27
CA LEU A 16 -27.58 5.29 9.55
C LEU A 16 -28.45 4.68 8.45
N ASN A 17 -29.77 4.54 8.67
CA ASN A 17 -30.70 3.99 7.70
C ASN A 17 -30.90 4.87 6.45
N LYS A 18 -30.37 6.10 6.46
CA LYS A 18 -30.38 7.00 5.29
C LYS A 18 -29.05 7.01 4.52
N ILE A 19 -28.05 6.27 4.99
CA ILE A 19 -26.75 6.19 4.36
C ILE A 19 -26.57 4.81 3.73
N GLY A 20 -26.64 4.75 2.40
CA GLY A 20 -26.35 3.52 1.64
C GLY A 20 -24.83 3.31 1.51
N ILE A 21 -24.43 2.07 1.32
CA ILE A 21 -23.03 1.70 1.04
C ILE A 21 -22.95 1.18 -0.40
N THR A 22 -21.97 1.70 -1.15
CA THR A 22 -21.54 1.14 -2.44
C THR A 22 -20.05 0.88 -2.37
N TYR A 23 -19.61 -0.24 -2.94
CA TYR A 23 -18.21 -0.63 -2.96
C TYR A 23 -17.58 -0.27 -4.30
N ASN A 24 -16.29 0.05 -4.29
CA ASN A 24 -15.52 0.21 -5.51
C ASN A 24 -15.17 -1.17 -6.10
N GLY A 25 -15.08 -1.23 -7.43
CA GLY A 25 -14.60 -2.40 -8.14
C GLY A 25 -13.15 -2.22 -8.60
N TRP A 26 -12.60 -3.28 -9.15
CA TRP A 26 -11.23 -3.36 -9.69
C TRP A 26 -11.21 -3.50 -11.22
N GLU A 27 -12.36 -3.45 -11.87
CA GLU A 27 -12.54 -3.77 -13.29
C GLU A 27 -11.72 -2.87 -14.22
N HIS A 28 -11.37 -1.66 -13.78
CA HIS A 28 -10.50 -0.77 -14.53
C HIS A 28 -9.11 -1.39 -14.76
N MET A 29 -8.66 -2.30 -13.88
CA MET A 29 -7.38 -3.00 -14.03
C MET A 29 -7.37 -4.08 -15.11
N LYS A 30 -8.55 -4.57 -15.56
CA LYS A 30 -8.65 -5.64 -16.57
C LYS A 30 -7.99 -5.28 -17.90
N ASN A 31 -7.98 -4.00 -18.26
CA ASN A 31 -7.45 -3.50 -19.53
C ASN A 31 -6.06 -2.89 -19.39
N VAL A 32 -5.44 -2.96 -18.21
CA VAL A 32 -4.10 -2.43 -17.98
C VAL A 32 -3.09 -3.52 -18.31
N THR A 33 -2.29 -3.30 -19.36
CA THR A 33 -1.16 -4.17 -19.65
C THR A 33 0.05 -3.68 -18.85
N PRO A 34 0.65 -4.51 -17.99
CA PRO A 34 1.81 -4.11 -17.21
C PRO A 34 3.00 -3.70 -18.09
N ASP A 35 3.60 -2.52 -17.79
CA ASP A 35 4.80 -2.04 -18.43
C ASP A 35 6.03 -2.33 -17.56
N GLU A 36 6.76 -3.36 -17.92
CA GLU A 36 7.92 -3.81 -17.16
C GLU A 36 9.18 -2.96 -17.37
N SER A 37 9.17 -1.98 -18.29
CA SER A 37 10.28 -1.06 -18.51
C SER A 37 10.58 -0.20 -17.28
N ILE A 38 9.65 -0.12 -16.33
CA ILE A 38 9.86 0.55 -15.05
C ILE A 38 11.07 0.00 -14.28
N PHE A 39 11.39 -1.30 -14.43
CA PHE A 39 12.52 -1.92 -13.76
C PHE A 39 13.87 -1.43 -14.31
N ASP A 40 13.92 -0.98 -15.56
CA ASP A 40 15.13 -0.39 -16.17
C ASP A 40 15.52 0.93 -15.47
N LYS A 41 14.54 1.61 -14.86
CA LYS A 41 14.75 2.85 -14.11
C LYS A 41 15.26 2.61 -12.68
N MET A 42 15.25 1.36 -12.21
CA MET A 42 15.59 0.99 -10.83
C MET A 42 16.58 -0.18 -10.82
N PRO A 43 17.83 0.01 -11.31
CA PRO A 43 18.85 -1.03 -11.27
C PRO A 43 19.08 -1.47 -9.80
N GLY A 44 18.97 -2.77 -9.56
CA GLY A 44 19.06 -3.36 -8.22
C GLY A 44 17.74 -3.82 -7.63
N VAL A 45 16.59 -3.39 -8.17
CA VAL A 45 15.27 -3.93 -7.81
C VAL A 45 15.01 -5.21 -8.59
N LYS A 46 14.83 -6.32 -7.89
CA LYS A 46 14.56 -7.63 -8.50
C LYS A 46 13.12 -8.04 -8.31
N LYS A 47 12.50 -8.55 -9.37
CA LYS A 47 11.12 -9.08 -9.34
C LYS A 47 10.99 -10.19 -8.28
N GLY A 48 9.95 -10.12 -7.48
CA GLY A 48 9.69 -11.06 -6.38
C GLY A 48 10.46 -10.80 -5.08
N GLU A 49 11.42 -9.85 -5.06
CA GLU A 49 12.29 -9.63 -3.91
C GLU A 49 12.07 -8.28 -3.20
N TYR A 50 11.13 -7.45 -3.65
CA TYR A 50 10.88 -6.12 -3.06
C TYR A 50 9.49 -5.99 -2.45
N PHE A 51 9.40 -5.13 -1.45
CA PHE A 51 8.15 -4.67 -0.85
C PHE A 51 7.69 -3.40 -1.57
N TYR A 52 6.41 -3.33 -1.94
CA TYR A 52 5.89 -2.23 -2.74
C TYR A 52 4.83 -1.44 -1.97
N ALA A 53 4.88 -0.12 -2.06
CA ALA A 53 3.85 0.77 -1.55
C ALA A 53 3.54 1.88 -2.57
N LEU A 54 2.25 2.23 -2.68
CA LEU A 54 1.75 3.28 -3.56
C LEU A 54 0.90 4.27 -2.79
N GLY A 55 1.13 5.57 -2.99
CA GLY A 55 0.24 6.60 -2.45
C GLY A 55 0.80 8.01 -2.48
N SER A 56 0.03 8.93 -1.91
CA SER A 56 0.43 10.33 -1.74
C SER A 56 1.17 10.57 -0.43
N LEU A 57 1.81 11.75 -0.30
CA LEU A 57 2.52 12.18 0.91
C LEU A 57 1.60 12.57 2.08
N ALA A 58 0.29 12.38 1.97
CA ALA A 58 -0.65 12.73 3.02
C ALA A 58 -0.32 11.95 4.32
N LYS A 59 -0.34 12.63 5.45
CA LYS A 59 0.04 12.07 6.77
C LYS A 59 -0.68 10.77 7.10
N HIS A 60 -1.95 10.64 6.71
CA HIS A 60 -2.75 9.44 6.97
C HIS A 60 -2.29 8.22 6.17
N LYS A 61 -1.54 8.39 5.07
CA LYS A 61 -0.92 7.29 4.30
C LYS A 61 0.27 6.65 5.02
N ASN A 62 0.79 7.31 6.04
CA ASN A 62 1.77 6.78 6.99
C ASN A 62 3.04 6.19 6.36
N PHE A 63 3.58 6.82 5.31
CA PHE A 63 4.85 6.39 4.71
C PHE A 63 6.05 6.48 5.66
N LYS A 64 5.88 7.19 6.79
CA LYS A 64 6.86 7.14 7.88
C LYS A 64 7.08 5.70 8.34
N TRP A 65 6.02 4.89 8.44
CA TRP A 65 6.14 3.48 8.81
C TRP A 65 7.05 2.72 7.84
N ILE A 66 6.88 2.90 6.51
CA ILE A 66 7.73 2.26 5.50
C ILE A 66 9.20 2.60 5.72
N ARG A 67 9.52 3.89 5.95
CA ARG A 67 10.91 4.34 6.16
C ARG A 67 11.52 3.74 7.40
N GLU A 68 10.78 3.75 8.51
CA GLU A 68 11.26 3.20 9.77
C GLU A 68 11.51 1.69 9.69
N VAL A 69 10.60 0.94 9.06
CA VAL A 69 10.78 -0.49 8.83
C VAL A 69 11.94 -0.75 7.87
N ALA A 70 12.08 0.03 6.80
CA ALA A 70 13.20 -0.11 5.85
C ALA A 70 14.56 0.14 6.53
N ARG A 71 14.65 1.16 7.40
CA ARG A 71 15.86 1.45 8.18
C ARG A 71 16.25 0.31 9.10
N ARG A 72 15.27 -0.42 9.65
CA ARG A 72 15.48 -1.58 10.54
C ARG A 72 15.67 -2.90 9.78
N SER A 73 15.42 -2.90 8.46
CA SER A 73 15.55 -4.06 7.59
C SER A 73 16.46 -3.74 6.39
N PRO A 74 17.76 -3.46 6.62
CA PRO A 74 18.68 -2.99 5.56
C PRO A 74 18.96 -4.05 4.49
N ASP A 75 18.66 -5.32 4.76
CA ASP A 75 18.77 -6.46 3.85
C ASP A 75 17.58 -6.58 2.88
N LYS A 76 16.53 -5.78 3.06
CA LYS A 76 15.30 -5.82 2.27
C LYS A 76 15.19 -4.64 1.33
N THR A 77 14.59 -4.84 0.18
CA THR A 77 14.37 -3.81 -0.84
C THR A 77 12.94 -3.29 -0.79
N PHE A 78 12.77 -1.98 -0.83
CA PHE A 78 11.48 -1.31 -0.87
C PHE A 78 11.36 -0.45 -2.11
N VAL A 79 10.18 -0.42 -2.73
CA VAL A 79 9.82 0.49 -3.81
C VAL A 79 8.61 1.29 -3.34
N VAL A 80 8.71 2.62 -3.37
CA VAL A 80 7.64 3.53 -2.95
C VAL A 80 7.32 4.47 -4.08
N ALA A 81 6.14 4.28 -4.70
CA ALA A 81 5.69 5.08 -5.84
C ALA A 81 4.53 6.03 -5.46
N GLY A 82 4.35 7.07 -6.27
CA GLY A 82 3.27 8.05 -6.14
C GLY A 82 3.77 9.44 -5.71
N GLY A 83 2.89 10.45 -5.97
CA GLY A 83 3.20 11.85 -5.65
C GLY A 83 4.20 12.51 -6.61
N LYS A 84 4.07 13.84 -6.80
CA LYS A 84 4.96 14.62 -7.68
C LYS A 84 6.34 14.86 -7.06
N ASP A 85 6.50 14.62 -5.75
CA ASP A 85 7.71 15.00 -5.02
C ASP A 85 8.02 14.06 -3.84
N LEU A 86 8.16 12.75 -4.15
CA LEU A 86 8.74 11.83 -3.19
C LEU A 86 10.20 12.19 -2.85
N ARG A 87 10.85 13.06 -3.65
CA ARG A 87 12.13 13.68 -3.31
C ARG A 87 12.03 14.62 -2.11
N ALA A 88 10.86 15.17 -1.81
CA ALA A 88 10.61 15.92 -0.58
C ALA A 88 10.72 15.06 0.68
N PHE A 89 10.63 13.71 0.55
CA PHE A 89 11.10 12.82 1.61
C PHE A 89 12.63 12.74 1.69
N GLY A 90 13.33 13.06 0.58
CA GLY A 90 14.78 13.03 0.50
C GLY A 90 15.46 14.31 0.99
N ASP A 91 14.74 15.40 1.25
CA ASP A 91 15.29 16.62 1.87
C ASP A 91 15.25 16.59 3.40
N ASP A 92 14.45 15.70 4.03
CA ASP A 92 14.68 15.32 5.41
C ASP A 92 16.00 14.56 5.50
N ALA A 93 16.92 15.02 6.35
CA ALA A 93 18.20 14.37 6.59
C ALA A 93 18.05 12.87 6.96
N GLU A 94 16.92 12.47 7.51
CA GLU A 94 16.53 11.09 7.82
C GLU A 94 16.19 10.24 6.58
N ALA A 95 15.77 10.84 5.46
CA ALA A 95 15.45 10.09 4.24
C ALA A 95 16.70 9.69 3.43
N LYS A 96 17.84 10.36 3.68
CA LYS A 96 19.12 10.03 3.05
C LYS A 96 19.78 8.76 3.59
N ASP A 97 19.29 8.25 4.71
CA ASP A 97 19.86 7.08 5.39
C ASP A 97 19.28 5.72 4.94
N THR A 98 18.29 5.70 4.04
CA THR A 98 17.67 4.44 3.58
C THR A 98 18.11 4.12 2.15
N HIS A 99 19.29 3.52 1.99
CA HIS A 99 19.84 3.09 0.70
C HIS A 99 19.06 1.95 0.03
N ASN A 100 18.16 1.31 0.77
CA ASN A 100 17.32 0.18 0.34
C ASN A 100 15.89 0.58 -0.06
N VAL A 101 15.57 1.88 -0.13
CA VAL A 101 14.27 2.38 -0.59
C VAL A 101 14.44 3.09 -1.93
N PHE A 102 13.74 2.60 -2.94
CA PHE A 102 13.71 3.15 -4.30
C PHE A 102 12.44 3.98 -4.51
N TYR A 103 12.61 5.20 -5.01
CA TYR A 103 11.54 6.14 -5.28
C TYR A 103 11.45 6.45 -6.78
N PRO A 104 10.66 5.69 -7.58
CA PRO A 104 10.51 5.96 -9.00
C PRO A 104 9.74 7.27 -9.29
N GLY A 105 9.13 7.88 -8.27
CA GLY A 105 8.28 9.05 -8.43
C GLY A 105 6.87 8.68 -8.90
N TYR A 106 6.30 9.50 -9.79
CA TYR A 106 5.04 9.19 -10.44
C TYR A 106 5.24 8.06 -11.43
N VAL A 107 4.37 7.07 -11.36
CA VAL A 107 4.30 5.94 -12.29
C VAL A 107 2.96 5.94 -13.00
N SER A 108 2.94 5.53 -14.26
CA SER A 108 1.70 5.29 -15.01
C SER A 108 0.95 4.08 -14.45
N ASP A 109 -0.32 3.91 -14.82
CA ASP A 109 -1.11 2.75 -14.41
C ASP A 109 -0.46 1.43 -14.87
N ALA A 110 0.14 1.42 -16.07
CA ALA A 110 0.83 0.27 -16.61
C ALA A 110 2.13 -0.07 -15.85
N GLU A 111 2.92 0.94 -15.49
CA GLU A 111 4.11 0.77 -14.65
C GLU A 111 3.73 0.34 -13.22
N ASN A 112 2.66 0.94 -12.66
CA ASN A 112 2.13 0.56 -11.36
C ASN A 112 1.67 -0.91 -11.35
N ALA A 113 0.96 -1.34 -12.41
CA ALA A 113 0.52 -2.72 -12.56
C ALA A 113 1.71 -3.70 -12.59
N ALA A 114 2.81 -3.33 -13.27
CA ALA A 114 4.04 -4.14 -13.27
C ALA A 114 4.66 -4.22 -11.87
N LEU A 115 4.72 -3.10 -11.14
CA LEU A 115 5.26 -3.06 -9.78
C LEU A 115 4.40 -3.86 -8.79
N MET A 116 3.07 -3.77 -8.89
CA MET A 116 2.16 -4.57 -8.07
C MET A 116 2.31 -6.07 -8.37
N LYS A 117 2.27 -6.45 -9.64
CA LYS A 117 2.32 -7.84 -10.08
C LYS A 117 3.59 -8.59 -9.63
N HIS A 118 4.71 -7.89 -9.56
CA HIS A 118 6.02 -8.48 -9.29
C HIS A 118 6.57 -8.19 -7.89
N CYS A 119 5.81 -7.55 -6.99
CA CYS A 119 6.28 -7.37 -5.62
C CYS A 119 6.20 -8.66 -4.81
N LYS A 120 7.08 -8.81 -3.82
CA LYS A 120 7.02 -9.84 -2.80
C LYS A 120 5.79 -9.67 -1.92
N LEU A 121 5.47 -8.41 -1.58
CA LEU A 121 4.33 -8.04 -0.75
C LEU A 121 3.98 -6.56 -1.02
N PHE A 122 2.71 -6.28 -1.30
CA PHE A 122 2.20 -4.92 -1.35
C PHE A 122 1.88 -4.44 0.07
N LEU A 123 2.44 -3.31 0.47
CA LEU A 123 2.29 -2.73 1.80
C LEU A 123 1.38 -1.50 1.76
N HIS A 124 0.35 -1.46 2.59
CA HIS A 124 -0.54 -0.32 2.71
C HIS A 124 -0.66 0.15 4.17
N PRO A 125 0.25 1.04 4.63
CA PRO A 125 0.37 1.42 6.04
C PRO A 125 -0.61 2.51 6.47
N ALA A 126 -1.61 2.87 5.64
CA ALA A 126 -2.52 3.96 5.90
C ALA A 126 -3.29 3.78 7.21
N VAL A 127 -3.22 4.78 8.08
CA VAL A 127 -3.93 4.81 9.38
C VAL A 127 -5.36 5.32 9.24
N PHE A 128 -5.72 5.87 8.10
CA PHE A 128 -7.08 6.28 7.77
C PHE A 128 -7.36 6.11 6.28
N GLU A 129 -8.42 5.35 5.97
CA GLU A 129 -8.90 5.10 4.62
C GLU A 129 -10.43 5.08 4.57
N GLY A 130 -10.97 5.47 3.41
CA GLY A 130 -12.39 5.31 3.10
C GLY A 130 -12.70 3.95 2.48
N PHE A 131 -11.76 3.43 1.68
CA PHE A 131 -11.88 2.14 0.99
C PHE A 131 -10.52 1.44 0.82
N GLY A 132 -9.51 2.13 0.30
CA GLY A 132 -8.21 1.54 -0.01
C GLY A 132 -8.17 0.93 -1.42
N ILE A 133 -8.38 1.72 -2.47
CA ILE A 133 -8.35 1.23 -3.87
C ILE A 133 -7.01 0.55 -4.23
N PRO A 134 -5.81 1.10 -3.90
CA PRO A 134 -4.56 0.45 -4.28
C PRO A 134 -4.38 -0.99 -3.78
N PRO A 135 -4.76 -1.36 -2.57
CA PRO A 135 -4.77 -2.77 -2.16
C PRO A 135 -5.70 -3.66 -2.99
N LEU A 136 -6.86 -3.15 -3.40
CA LEU A 136 -7.80 -3.89 -4.25
C LEU A 136 -7.19 -4.16 -5.65
N GLU A 137 -6.53 -3.15 -6.22
CA GLU A 137 -5.80 -3.28 -7.49
C GLU A 137 -4.67 -4.30 -7.38
N ALA A 138 -3.91 -4.27 -6.28
CA ALA A 138 -2.84 -5.23 -6.03
C ALA A 138 -3.36 -6.67 -5.96
N LEU A 139 -4.45 -6.92 -5.21
CA LEU A 139 -5.10 -8.24 -5.16
C LEU A 139 -5.60 -8.69 -6.54
N ALA A 140 -6.22 -7.79 -7.31
CA ALA A 140 -6.71 -8.09 -8.65
C ALA A 140 -5.58 -8.50 -9.63
N LEU A 141 -4.36 -8.02 -9.39
CA LEU A 141 -3.15 -8.38 -10.14
C LEU A 141 -2.43 -9.60 -9.55
N GLY A 142 -2.98 -10.24 -8.52
CA GLY A 142 -2.42 -11.41 -7.87
C GLY A 142 -1.29 -11.12 -6.89
N ALA A 143 -1.07 -9.86 -6.52
CA ALA A 143 -0.06 -9.50 -5.54
C ALA A 143 -0.48 -9.93 -4.12
N PRO A 144 0.41 -10.49 -3.30
CA PRO A 144 0.17 -10.60 -1.87
C PRO A 144 0.03 -9.22 -1.24
N VAL A 145 -0.91 -9.05 -0.30
CA VAL A 145 -1.21 -7.74 0.30
C VAL A 145 -1.10 -7.79 1.82
N ALA A 146 -0.48 -6.76 2.39
CA ALA A 146 -0.48 -6.51 3.83
C ALA A 146 -0.92 -5.07 4.13
N LEU A 147 -1.85 -4.93 5.05
CA LEU A 147 -2.56 -3.71 5.37
C LEU A 147 -2.36 -3.32 6.83
N ALA A 148 -2.37 -2.02 7.08
CA ALA A 148 -2.53 -1.54 8.45
C ALA A 148 -3.84 -2.09 9.04
N ASN A 149 -3.79 -2.60 10.26
CA ASN A 149 -4.99 -2.99 11.01
C ASN A 149 -5.71 -1.73 11.50
N ALA A 150 -6.32 -0.99 10.57
CA ALA A 150 -6.91 0.33 10.83
C ALA A 150 -8.16 0.59 9.97
N THR A 151 -9.08 1.35 10.54
CA THR A 151 -10.30 1.87 9.92
C THR A 151 -11.13 0.79 9.17
N CYS A 152 -11.39 1.01 7.88
CA CYS A 152 -12.21 0.10 7.06
C CYS A 152 -11.41 -1.07 6.46
N LEU A 153 -10.09 -1.10 6.59
CA LEU A 153 -9.28 -2.11 5.89
C LEU A 153 -9.62 -3.55 6.33
N PRO A 154 -9.71 -3.88 7.64
CA PRO A 154 -10.12 -5.22 8.05
C PRO A 154 -11.55 -5.59 7.63
N GLU A 155 -12.47 -4.61 7.62
CA GLU A 155 -13.85 -4.80 7.16
C GLU A 155 -13.91 -5.22 5.69
N LEU A 156 -13.10 -4.56 4.84
CA LEU A 156 -13.17 -4.70 3.40
C LEU A 156 -12.37 -5.90 2.86
N TYR A 157 -11.25 -6.22 3.50
CA TYR A 157 -10.32 -7.22 3.00
C TYR A 157 -10.36 -8.55 3.77
N GLY A 158 -10.91 -8.57 5.01
CA GLY A 158 -11.10 -9.80 5.78
C GLY A 158 -9.87 -10.69 5.76
N ASP A 159 -10.05 -11.97 5.46
CA ASP A 159 -8.99 -12.96 5.45
C ASP A 159 -8.17 -13.00 4.14
N THR A 160 -8.46 -12.13 3.16
CA THR A 160 -7.72 -12.08 1.89
C THR A 160 -6.44 -11.25 1.98
N ALA A 161 -6.24 -10.52 3.09
CA ALA A 161 -5.06 -9.71 3.35
C ALA A 161 -4.40 -10.10 4.68
N ARG A 162 -3.13 -9.73 4.81
CA ARG A 162 -2.37 -9.78 6.06
C ARG A 162 -2.51 -8.45 6.77
N TYR A 163 -2.35 -8.44 8.10
CA TYR A 163 -2.48 -7.22 8.88
C TYR A 163 -1.29 -7.00 9.79
N PHE A 164 -0.92 -5.72 9.94
CA PHE A 164 0.12 -5.28 10.87
C PHE A 164 -0.32 -4.04 11.65
N ASP A 165 0.32 -3.80 12.80
CA ASP A 165 0.16 -2.57 13.55
C ASP A 165 0.90 -1.42 12.83
N PRO A 166 0.21 -0.36 12.37
CA PRO A 166 0.86 0.75 11.67
C PRO A 166 1.75 1.63 12.56
N TYR A 167 1.87 1.31 13.84
CA TYR A 167 2.75 1.99 14.79
C TYR A 167 3.90 1.09 15.29
N ASP A 168 3.88 -0.20 14.95
CA ASP A 168 4.99 -1.12 15.22
C ASP A 168 6.00 -1.09 14.07
N TYR A 169 7.16 -0.50 14.32
CA TYR A 169 8.25 -0.43 13.33
C TYR A 169 9.18 -1.66 13.37
N ASP A 170 9.00 -2.58 14.31
CA ASP A 170 9.75 -3.84 14.43
C ASP A 170 9.01 -5.02 13.78
N THR A 171 8.01 -4.73 12.93
CA THR A 171 7.25 -5.72 12.18
C THR A 171 8.18 -6.61 11.37
N ASP A 172 8.15 -7.93 11.63
CA ASP A 172 8.86 -8.94 10.86
C ASP A 172 8.16 -9.16 9.50
N LEU A 173 8.73 -8.54 8.45
CA LEU A 173 8.16 -8.59 7.10
C LEU A 173 8.19 -9.98 6.46
N ASP A 174 9.17 -10.83 6.77
CA ASP A 174 9.22 -12.19 6.24
C ASP A 174 8.15 -13.06 6.87
N LYS A 175 7.98 -12.96 8.19
CA LYS A 175 6.89 -13.61 8.89
C LYS A 175 5.53 -13.12 8.39
N LEU A 176 5.38 -11.81 8.19
CA LEU A 176 4.16 -11.22 7.65
C LEU A 176 3.87 -11.75 6.25
N ALA A 177 4.86 -11.78 5.36
CA ALA A 177 4.71 -12.29 3.99
C ALA A 177 4.37 -13.80 3.94
N ALA A 178 4.82 -14.57 4.92
CA ALA A 178 4.58 -16.01 5.02
C ALA A 178 3.21 -16.37 5.64
N GLN A 179 2.47 -15.41 6.20
CA GLN A 179 1.15 -15.69 6.79
C GLN A 179 0.18 -16.20 5.72
N PRO A 180 -0.57 -17.27 5.99
CA PRO A 180 -1.61 -17.74 5.09
C PRO A 180 -2.75 -16.73 5.01
N VAL A 181 -3.36 -16.63 3.83
CA VAL A 181 -4.56 -15.84 3.56
C VAL A 181 -5.55 -16.67 2.78
N ALA A 182 -6.82 -16.33 2.85
CA ALA A 182 -7.84 -16.90 1.97
C ALA A 182 -7.58 -16.51 0.51
N ALA A 183 -8.02 -17.32 -0.43
CA ALA A 183 -8.02 -16.94 -1.83
C ALA A 183 -8.96 -15.73 -2.02
N PRO A 184 -8.56 -14.72 -2.79
CA PRO A 184 -9.37 -13.55 -3.08
C PRO A 184 -10.58 -13.85 -3.96
#